data_63941c1f6ebd3bc434cfb0797e5a73a5
#
_entry.id   63941c1f6ebd3bc434cfb0797e5a73a5
#
_cell.length_a   1.000
_cell.length_b   1.000
_cell.length_c   1.000
_cell.angle_alpha   90.00
_cell.angle_beta   90.00
_cell.angle_gamma   90.00
#
_symmetry.space_group_name_H-M   'P 1'
#
loop_
_entity.id
_entity.type
_entity.pdbx_description
1 polymer ?
#
loop_
_entity_poly.entity_id
_entity_poly.type
_entity_poly.pdbx_seq_one_letter_code
_entity_poly.pdbx_strand_id
1 'polypeptide(L)'
;MPYPFEDWRAAIATQPPLAADLPEWLTRLATAARSGTVHEALNDLTRHVPETNEEGVPPRYAAVLILLGGDPDYRPTAIHPFPEDATVVLTHRGVDMRNHSGQMAFPGGGWEPQDATPIDTAVREAVEETGLNPEGVEPVAVMDPVYIDRTNFAVVPVIAYWREFSPVHPATAESDWVRPVLLRKILHPDYRFTLGFAEWKGLAFDVEGMVLWGFTANVLDALLRLAGWTEDWDEEKEFDLFRTLEQSRNSESLTFREDNLPPGATDSRRVEN
;
A
#
# COMPACT_ATOMS: atom_id res chain seq x y z
N MET A 1 2.91 14.10 -22.90
CA MET A 1 1.82 14.97 -22.41
C MET A 1 1.32 14.33 -21.12
N PRO A 2 0.88 15.09 -20.11
CA PRO A 2 0.27 14.49 -18.95
C PRO A 2 -0.98 13.70 -19.36
N TYR A 3 -1.26 12.61 -18.64
CA TYR A 3 -2.46 11.81 -18.85
C TYR A 3 -3.69 12.69 -18.61
N PRO A 4 -4.65 12.79 -19.55
CA PRO A 4 -5.83 13.62 -19.33
C PRO A 4 -6.63 13.12 -18.13
N PHE A 5 -7.06 14.03 -17.27
CA PHE A 5 -7.80 13.69 -16.03
C PHE A 5 -9.06 12.84 -16.31
N GLU A 6 -9.80 13.17 -17.37
CA GLU A 6 -11.00 12.42 -17.73
C GLU A 6 -10.69 11.00 -18.23
N ASP A 7 -9.62 10.83 -18.99
CA ASP A 7 -9.18 9.50 -19.44
C ASP A 7 -8.71 8.64 -18.26
N TRP A 8 -7.98 9.25 -17.32
CA TRP A 8 -7.58 8.59 -16.08
C TRP A 8 -8.81 8.18 -15.24
N ARG A 9 -9.79 9.07 -15.07
CA ARG A 9 -11.05 8.74 -14.36
C ARG A 9 -11.80 7.60 -15.04
N ALA A 10 -11.85 7.57 -16.35
CA ALA A 10 -12.48 6.48 -17.09
C ALA A 10 -11.72 5.14 -16.88
N ALA A 11 -10.39 5.20 -16.89
CA ALA A 11 -9.55 4.02 -16.70
C ALA A 11 -9.71 3.40 -15.30
N ILE A 12 -9.73 4.21 -14.23
CA ILE A 12 -9.92 3.70 -12.86
C ILE A 12 -11.32 3.15 -12.61
N ALA A 13 -12.32 3.61 -13.34
CA ALA A 13 -13.69 3.09 -13.25
C ALA A 13 -13.84 1.69 -13.89
N THR A 14 -12.84 1.25 -14.65
CA THR A 14 -12.88 -0.02 -15.37
C THR A 14 -12.32 -1.15 -14.51
N GLN A 15 -13.17 -2.10 -14.15
CA GLN A 15 -12.75 -3.30 -13.39
C GLN A 15 -12.26 -4.41 -14.34
N PRO A 16 -11.19 -5.15 -13.98
CA PRO A 16 -10.75 -6.30 -14.77
C PRO A 16 -11.82 -7.41 -14.78
N PRO A 17 -11.88 -8.28 -15.79
CA PRO A 17 -12.70 -9.46 -15.72
C PRO A 17 -12.25 -10.33 -14.54
N LEU A 18 -13.20 -10.87 -13.79
CA LEU A 18 -12.89 -11.78 -12.68
C LEU A 18 -12.83 -13.20 -13.21
N ALA A 19 -11.74 -13.91 -12.92
CA ALA A 19 -11.60 -15.30 -13.31
C ALA A 19 -12.63 -16.17 -12.59
N ALA A 20 -13.19 -17.16 -13.32
CA ALA A 20 -14.21 -18.06 -12.75
C ALA A 20 -13.63 -19.01 -11.68
N ASP A 21 -12.32 -19.20 -11.69
CA ASP A 21 -11.55 -20.05 -10.77
C ASP A 21 -10.68 -19.23 -9.78
N LEU A 22 -11.10 -17.99 -9.49
CA LEU A 22 -10.48 -17.20 -8.42
C LEU A 22 -10.58 -17.98 -7.10
N PRO A 23 -9.48 -18.09 -6.30
CA PRO A 23 -9.53 -18.78 -5.01
C PRO A 23 -10.63 -18.26 -4.11
N GLU A 24 -11.35 -19.19 -3.45
CA GLU A 24 -12.54 -18.87 -2.65
C GLU A 24 -12.22 -17.87 -1.51
N TRP A 25 -11.04 -17.96 -0.92
CA TRP A 25 -10.59 -17.05 0.14
C TRP A 25 -10.41 -15.60 -0.31
N LEU A 26 -10.24 -15.34 -1.62
CA LEU A 26 -10.18 -13.97 -2.19
C LEU A 26 -11.56 -13.41 -2.58
N THR A 27 -12.59 -14.24 -2.65
CA THR A 27 -13.91 -13.85 -3.20
C THR A 27 -14.54 -12.68 -2.45
N ARG A 28 -14.45 -12.69 -1.11
CA ARG A 28 -15.00 -11.62 -0.27
C ARG A 28 -14.26 -10.30 -0.53
N LEU A 29 -12.93 -10.33 -0.55
CA LEU A 29 -12.10 -9.17 -0.84
C LEU A 29 -12.40 -8.62 -2.25
N ALA A 30 -12.41 -9.49 -3.26
CA ALA A 30 -12.71 -9.13 -4.64
C ALA A 30 -14.09 -8.44 -4.76
N THR A 31 -15.11 -9.00 -4.12
CA THR A 31 -16.47 -8.45 -4.13
C THR A 31 -16.50 -7.07 -3.47
N ALA A 32 -15.92 -6.93 -2.29
CA ALA A 32 -15.92 -5.67 -1.53
C ALA A 32 -15.10 -4.59 -2.27
N ALA A 33 -13.92 -4.92 -2.77
CA ALA A 33 -13.06 -3.97 -3.48
C ALA A 33 -13.70 -3.45 -4.77
N ARG A 34 -14.51 -4.26 -5.45
CA ARG A 34 -15.18 -3.90 -6.71
C ARG A 34 -16.50 -3.17 -6.50
N SER A 35 -17.09 -3.21 -5.31
CA SER A 35 -18.39 -2.56 -5.00
C SER A 35 -18.28 -1.08 -4.64
N GLY A 36 -17.08 -0.53 -4.54
CA GLY A 36 -16.86 0.86 -4.10
C GLY A 36 -16.97 1.07 -2.58
N THR A 37 -17.14 0.00 -1.79
CA THR A 37 -17.17 0.09 -0.31
C THR A 37 -15.81 0.40 0.30
N VAL A 38 -14.79 0.55 -0.53
CA VAL A 38 -13.42 0.88 -0.11
C VAL A 38 -13.33 2.23 0.59
N HIS A 39 -14.12 3.22 0.16
CA HIS A 39 -14.18 4.53 0.80
C HIS A 39 -14.44 4.45 2.30
N GLU A 40 -15.38 3.59 2.71
CA GLU A 40 -15.70 3.40 4.13
C GLU A 40 -14.54 2.76 4.91
N ALA A 41 -13.76 1.88 4.26
CA ALA A 41 -12.65 1.19 4.89
C ALA A 41 -11.36 2.02 4.94
N LEU A 42 -11.16 2.90 3.97
CA LEU A 42 -10.01 3.82 3.93
C LEU A 42 -10.23 5.07 4.79
N ASN A 43 -11.42 5.23 5.38
CA ASN A 43 -11.79 6.40 6.18
C ASN A 43 -11.45 7.71 5.43
N ASP A 44 -10.85 8.69 6.12
CA ASP A 44 -10.53 10.00 5.53
C ASP A 44 -9.35 10.00 4.53
N LEU A 45 -8.79 8.84 4.18
CA LEU A 45 -7.67 8.77 3.23
C LEU A 45 -8.11 8.98 1.78
N THR A 46 -9.35 8.60 1.44
CA THR A 46 -9.91 8.85 0.11
C THR A 46 -10.44 10.26 0.03
N ARG A 47 -9.56 11.19 -0.24
CA ARG A 47 -9.97 12.53 -0.63
C ARG A 47 -10.33 12.52 -2.10
N HIS A 48 -11.33 13.34 -2.45
CA HIS A 48 -11.61 13.58 -3.86
C HIS A 48 -10.32 14.01 -4.58
N VAL A 49 -9.93 13.28 -5.62
CA VAL A 49 -8.76 13.66 -6.42
C VAL A 49 -9.12 14.93 -7.19
N PRO A 50 -8.45 16.05 -6.92
CA PRO A 50 -8.75 17.31 -7.60
C PRO A 50 -8.25 17.26 -9.05
N GLU A 51 -8.86 18.04 -9.91
CA GLU A 51 -8.35 18.23 -11.28
C GLU A 51 -6.98 18.96 -11.26
N THR A 52 -6.83 19.90 -10.33
CA THR A 52 -5.57 20.58 -10.02
C THR A 52 -5.46 20.81 -8.51
N ASN A 53 -4.23 20.85 -7.98
CA ASN A 53 -3.99 21.27 -6.60
C ASN A 53 -4.20 22.80 -6.44
N GLU A 54 -3.98 23.33 -5.24
CA GLU A 54 -4.11 24.77 -4.94
C GLU A 54 -3.19 25.67 -5.78
N GLU A 55 -2.10 25.12 -6.29
CA GLU A 55 -1.14 25.81 -7.17
C GLU A 55 -1.53 25.72 -8.66
N GLY A 56 -2.65 25.09 -8.98
CA GLY A 56 -3.11 24.88 -10.36
C GLY A 56 -2.35 23.76 -11.10
N VAL A 57 -1.64 22.89 -10.38
CA VAL A 57 -0.87 21.78 -10.95
C VAL A 57 -1.72 20.49 -10.91
N PRO A 58 -1.87 19.78 -12.05
CA PRO A 58 -2.57 18.50 -12.06
C PRO A 58 -1.86 17.47 -11.17
N PRO A 59 -2.59 16.52 -10.55
CA PRO A 59 -2.01 15.41 -9.83
C PRO A 59 -1.09 14.55 -10.70
N ARG A 60 -0.09 13.97 -10.09
CA ARG A 60 0.69 12.89 -10.69
C ARG A 60 -0.04 11.57 -10.45
N TYR A 61 -0.33 10.84 -11.52
CA TYR A 61 -1.01 9.55 -11.43
C TYR A 61 0.00 8.44 -11.19
N ALA A 62 -0.34 7.54 -10.28
CA ALA A 62 0.47 6.39 -9.93
C ALA A 62 -0.42 5.19 -9.62
N ALA A 63 0.14 4.00 -9.68
CA ALA A 63 -0.53 2.79 -9.22
C ALA A 63 0.42 1.89 -8.44
N VAL A 64 -0.12 1.15 -7.47
CA VAL A 64 0.62 0.16 -6.69
C VAL A 64 -0.03 -1.21 -6.83
N LEU A 65 0.80 -2.25 -6.88
CA LEU A 65 0.33 -3.63 -6.99
C LEU A 65 0.27 -4.29 -5.61
N ILE A 66 -0.93 -4.66 -5.19
CA ILE A 66 -1.18 -5.45 -4.00
C ILE A 66 -1.29 -6.91 -4.44
N LEU A 67 -0.13 -7.57 -4.55
CA LEU A 67 -0.03 -8.93 -5.05
C LEU A 67 -0.18 -9.93 -3.91
N LEU A 68 -1.29 -10.65 -3.92
CA LEU A 68 -1.66 -11.65 -2.91
C LEU A 68 -1.43 -13.06 -3.46
N GLY A 69 -0.64 -13.87 -2.77
CA GLY A 69 -0.39 -15.27 -3.09
C GLY A 69 -0.90 -16.19 -1.99
N GLY A 70 -1.14 -17.46 -2.32
CA GLY A 70 -1.58 -18.49 -1.37
C GLY A 70 -2.23 -19.66 -2.08
N ASP A 71 -2.51 -20.74 -1.36
CA ASP A 71 -3.11 -21.97 -1.88
C ASP A 71 -4.43 -21.70 -2.64
N PRO A 72 -4.51 -21.99 -3.96
CA PRO A 72 -5.71 -21.77 -4.76
C PRO A 72 -6.90 -22.68 -4.35
N ASP A 73 -6.61 -23.83 -3.78
CA ASP A 73 -7.63 -24.83 -3.43
C ASP A 73 -8.11 -24.71 -1.98
N TYR A 74 -7.56 -23.73 -1.24
CA TYR A 74 -7.93 -23.49 0.15
C TYR A 74 -9.42 -23.16 0.30
N ARG A 75 -10.06 -23.80 1.27
CA ARG A 75 -11.47 -23.55 1.62
C ARG A 75 -11.54 -22.75 2.93
N PRO A 76 -11.94 -21.47 2.86
CA PRO A 76 -11.99 -20.62 4.04
C PRO A 76 -13.03 -21.07 5.04
N THR A 77 -12.74 -20.89 6.33
CA THR A 77 -13.66 -21.07 7.43
C THR A 77 -13.82 -19.77 8.22
N ALA A 78 -14.76 -19.72 9.16
CA ALA A 78 -14.95 -18.52 9.99
C ALA A 78 -13.74 -18.19 10.88
N ILE A 79 -12.96 -19.20 11.26
CA ILE A 79 -11.77 -19.05 12.12
C ILE A 79 -10.45 -19.05 11.32
N HIS A 80 -10.45 -19.56 10.11
CA HIS A 80 -9.31 -19.57 9.21
C HIS A 80 -9.78 -19.04 7.85
N PRO A 81 -9.88 -17.71 7.68
CA PRO A 81 -10.48 -17.10 6.49
C PRO A 81 -9.57 -17.10 5.26
N PHE A 82 -8.30 -17.42 5.41
CA PHE A 82 -7.29 -17.48 4.34
C PHE A 82 -6.25 -18.59 4.64
N PRO A 83 -5.50 -19.07 3.63
CA PRO A 83 -4.51 -20.14 3.81
C PRO A 83 -3.30 -19.66 4.64
N GLU A 84 -2.66 -20.60 5.36
CA GLU A 84 -1.49 -20.30 6.20
C GLU A 84 -0.30 -19.74 5.42
N ASP A 85 -0.18 -20.08 4.14
CA ASP A 85 0.83 -19.62 3.21
C ASP A 85 0.46 -18.33 2.47
N ALA A 86 -0.70 -17.72 2.81
CA ALA A 86 -1.11 -16.46 2.21
C ALA A 86 -0.07 -15.35 2.44
N THR A 87 0.28 -14.66 1.36
CA THR A 87 1.32 -13.62 1.35
C THR A 87 0.85 -12.35 0.64
N VAL A 88 1.52 -11.26 0.95
CA VAL A 88 1.51 -10.02 0.16
C VAL A 88 2.95 -9.64 -0.18
N VAL A 89 3.19 -9.19 -1.41
CA VAL A 89 4.52 -8.72 -1.82
C VAL A 89 4.73 -7.29 -1.33
N LEU A 90 5.83 -7.08 -0.61
CA LEU A 90 6.26 -5.76 -0.15
C LEU A 90 7.70 -5.48 -0.60
N THR A 91 8.00 -4.21 -0.75
CA THR A 91 9.32 -3.66 -1.05
C THR A 91 9.78 -2.75 0.09
N HIS A 92 11.08 -2.56 0.20
CA HIS A 92 11.68 -1.53 1.04
C HIS A 92 12.54 -0.64 0.15
N ARG A 93 12.28 0.67 0.20
CA ARG A 93 12.99 1.66 -0.62
C ARG A 93 14.39 1.90 -0.06
N GLY A 94 15.37 1.81 -0.94
CA GLY A 94 16.77 2.00 -0.59
C GLY A 94 17.04 3.35 0.09
N VAL A 95 17.97 3.35 1.04
CA VAL A 95 18.30 4.51 1.87
C VAL A 95 18.90 5.69 1.09
N ASP A 96 19.43 5.45 -0.11
CA ASP A 96 20.01 6.47 -0.99
C ASP A 96 18.98 7.22 -1.86
N MET A 97 17.68 6.86 -1.72
CA MET A 97 16.63 7.50 -2.50
C MET A 97 16.33 8.92 -2.02
N ARG A 98 16.05 9.83 -2.94
CA ARG A 98 15.75 11.25 -2.62
C ARG A 98 14.42 11.44 -1.90
N ASN A 99 13.44 10.57 -2.18
CA ASN A 99 12.09 10.65 -1.62
C ASN A 99 11.72 9.28 -1.04
N HIS A 100 11.06 9.29 0.13
CA HIS A 100 10.56 8.09 0.79
C HIS A 100 11.65 7.03 1.07
N SER A 101 12.91 7.49 1.27
CA SER A 101 14.04 6.64 1.62
C SER A 101 13.73 5.85 2.88
N GLY A 102 13.99 4.54 2.85
CA GLY A 102 13.78 3.67 3.99
C GLY A 102 12.32 3.28 4.25
N GLN A 103 11.37 3.65 3.40
CA GLN A 103 9.96 3.28 3.58
C GLN A 103 9.64 1.93 2.98
N MET A 104 8.81 1.16 3.69
CA MET A 104 8.18 -0.03 3.12
C MET A 104 6.97 0.35 2.28
N ALA A 105 6.80 -0.31 1.14
CA ALA A 105 5.72 -0.03 0.20
C ALA A 105 5.23 -1.30 -0.51
N PHE A 106 4.06 -1.22 -1.14
CA PHE A 106 3.75 -2.10 -2.25
C PHE A 106 4.61 -1.72 -3.46
N PRO A 107 5.00 -2.67 -4.33
CA PRO A 107 5.64 -2.32 -5.60
C PRO A 107 4.70 -1.45 -6.43
N GLY A 108 5.25 -0.43 -7.08
CA GLY A 108 4.46 0.51 -7.87
C GLY A 108 5.14 1.84 -8.10
N GLY A 109 4.56 2.63 -9.01
CA GLY A 109 5.12 3.92 -9.37
C GLY A 109 4.24 4.74 -10.28
N GLY A 110 4.87 5.63 -11.05
CA GLY A 110 4.19 6.60 -11.87
C GLY A 110 3.62 6.03 -13.16
N TRP A 111 2.48 6.59 -13.59
CA TRP A 111 1.94 6.33 -14.92
C TRP A 111 2.91 6.78 -16.00
N GLU A 112 3.00 5.99 -17.06
CA GLU A 112 3.74 6.32 -18.27
C GLU A 112 2.83 6.25 -19.53
N PRO A 113 3.20 6.94 -20.63
CA PRO A 113 2.34 7.04 -21.81
C PRO A 113 1.93 5.73 -22.50
N GLN A 114 2.67 4.64 -22.25
CA GLN A 114 2.34 3.30 -22.74
C GLN A 114 1.30 2.58 -21.89
N ASP A 115 1.08 3.04 -20.67
CA ASP A 115 0.13 2.41 -19.74
C ASP A 115 -1.30 2.85 -20.10
N ALA A 116 -2.13 1.91 -20.52
CA ALA A 116 -3.51 2.18 -20.89
C ALA A 116 -4.43 2.25 -19.65
N THR A 117 -4.06 1.55 -18.57
CA THR A 117 -4.85 1.43 -17.34
C THR A 117 -3.96 1.47 -16.09
N PRO A 118 -4.51 1.72 -14.90
CA PRO A 118 -3.76 1.58 -13.64
C PRO A 118 -3.19 0.17 -13.42
N ILE A 119 -3.81 -0.85 -13.99
CA ILE A 119 -3.31 -2.22 -13.95
C ILE A 119 -1.97 -2.32 -14.70
N ASP A 120 -1.90 -1.71 -15.90
CA ASP A 120 -0.66 -1.72 -16.69
C ASP A 120 0.46 -1.02 -15.93
N THR A 121 0.19 0.15 -15.33
CA THR A 121 1.15 0.87 -14.50
C THR A 121 1.62 0.01 -13.32
N ALA A 122 0.70 -0.55 -12.55
CA ALA A 122 1.03 -1.32 -11.34
C ALA A 122 1.84 -2.58 -11.67
N VAL A 123 1.48 -3.30 -12.73
CA VAL A 123 2.19 -4.52 -13.16
C VAL A 123 3.56 -4.17 -13.75
N ARG A 124 3.68 -3.16 -14.62
CA ARG A 124 4.96 -2.71 -15.17
C ARG A 124 5.96 -2.34 -14.08
N GLU A 125 5.54 -1.46 -13.17
CA GLU A 125 6.38 -1.02 -12.06
C GLU A 125 6.79 -2.19 -11.14
N ALA A 126 5.86 -3.11 -10.84
CA ALA A 126 6.18 -4.30 -10.06
C ALA A 126 7.20 -5.21 -10.76
N VAL A 127 7.11 -5.37 -12.07
CA VAL A 127 8.12 -6.11 -12.86
C VAL A 127 9.47 -5.42 -12.79
N GLU A 128 9.51 -4.10 -12.98
CA GLU A 128 10.74 -3.30 -12.96
C GLU A 128 11.43 -3.32 -11.59
N GLU A 129 10.65 -3.15 -10.51
CA GLU A 129 11.20 -3.09 -9.14
C GLU A 129 11.55 -4.47 -8.55
N THR A 130 10.81 -5.52 -8.93
CA THR A 130 10.89 -6.81 -8.22
C THR A 130 11.34 -8.00 -9.07
N GLY A 131 11.47 -7.83 -10.39
CA GLY A 131 11.75 -8.94 -11.31
C GLY A 131 10.60 -9.95 -11.43
N LEU A 132 9.39 -9.58 -10.99
CA LEU A 132 8.18 -10.40 -11.07
C LEU A 132 7.88 -10.85 -12.49
N ASN A 133 7.47 -12.12 -12.68
CA ASN A 133 6.92 -12.56 -13.95
C ASN A 133 5.45 -12.11 -14.08
N PRO A 134 5.11 -11.20 -15.01
CA PRO A 134 3.75 -10.69 -15.16
C PRO A 134 2.73 -11.74 -15.62
N GLU A 135 3.16 -12.83 -16.27
CA GLU A 135 2.27 -13.90 -16.73
C GLU A 135 1.57 -14.62 -15.56
N GLY A 136 2.20 -14.60 -14.37
CA GLY A 136 1.64 -15.18 -13.15
C GLY A 136 0.73 -14.23 -12.38
N VAL A 137 0.51 -13.00 -12.84
CA VAL A 137 -0.27 -11.97 -12.16
C VAL A 137 -1.68 -11.90 -12.73
N GLU A 138 -2.66 -12.15 -11.90
CA GLU A 138 -4.08 -12.05 -12.28
C GLU A 138 -4.73 -10.85 -11.57
N PRO A 139 -5.06 -9.77 -12.28
CA PRO A 139 -5.73 -8.62 -11.69
C PRO A 139 -7.13 -9.00 -11.18
N VAL A 140 -7.44 -8.57 -9.96
CA VAL A 140 -8.70 -8.89 -9.26
C VAL A 140 -9.59 -7.67 -9.14
N ALA A 141 -9.04 -6.53 -8.73
CA ALA A 141 -9.79 -5.29 -8.58
C ALA A 141 -8.91 -4.05 -8.72
N VAL A 142 -9.49 -2.98 -9.23
CA VAL A 142 -8.96 -1.62 -9.18
C VAL A 142 -9.72 -0.90 -8.07
N MET A 143 -9.00 -0.39 -7.08
CA MET A 143 -9.59 0.34 -5.95
C MET A 143 -9.74 1.82 -6.27
N ASP A 144 -10.52 2.52 -5.45
CA ASP A 144 -10.59 3.98 -5.51
C ASP A 144 -9.21 4.60 -5.24
N PRO A 145 -8.88 5.69 -5.94
CA PRO A 145 -7.61 6.36 -5.75
C PRO A 145 -7.51 7.03 -4.39
N VAL A 146 -6.30 7.03 -3.83
CA VAL A 146 -5.95 7.80 -2.64
C VAL A 146 -5.15 9.02 -3.07
N TYR A 147 -5.67 10.21 -2.76
CA TYR A 147 -4.96 11.45 -3.05
C TYR A 147 -4.05 11.85 -1.89
N ILE A 148 -2.77 12.04 -2.18
CA ILE A 148 -1.74 12.44 -1.22
C ILE A 148 -1.40 13.91 -1.51
N ASP A 149 -2.07 14.84 -0.84
CA ASP A 149 -1.95 16.30 -1.04
C ASP A 149 -0.50 16.76 -1.05
N ARG A 150 0.26 16.32 -0.05
CA ARG A 150 1.63 16.76 0.18
C ARG A 150 2.58 16.48 -0.98
N THR A 151 2.34 15.41 -1.73
CA THR A 151 3.17 15.02 -2.88
C THR A 151 2.46 15.22 -4.21
N ASN A 152 1.19 15.65 -4.18
CA ASN A 152 0.32 15.80 -5.33
C ASN A 152 0.22 14.50 -6.16
N PHE A 153 0.16 13.35 -5.50
CA PHE A 153 -0.04 12.06 -6.12
C PHE A 153 -1.48 11.56 -5.94
N ALA A 154 -2.05 11.05 -7.03
CA ALA A 154 -3.25 10.22 -7.00
C ALA A 154 -2.83 8.77 -7.24
N VAL A 155 -2.80 7.97 -6.18
CA VAL A 155 -2.31 6.59 -6.20
C VAL A 155 -3.49 5.63 -6.25
N VAL A 156 -3.51 4.76 -7.25
CA VAL A 156 -4.54 3.72 -7.43
C VAL A 156 -4.01 2.38 -6.92
N PRO A 157 -4.56 1.80 -5.85
CA PRO A 157 -4.22 0.44 -5.46
C PRO A 157 -4.89 -0.57 -6.40
N VAL A 158 -4.10 -1.49 -6.93
CA VAL A 158 -4.55 -2.60 -7.78
C VAL A 158 -4.34 -3.90 -7.03
N ILE A 159 -5.43 -4.63 -6.77
CA ILE A 159 -5.37 -5.95 -6.16
C ILE A 159 -5.19 -6.99 -7.25
N ALA A 160 -4.21 -7.89 -7.07
CA ALA A 160 -3.99 -9.02 -7.96
C ALA A 160 -3.73 -10.30 -7.17
N TYR A 161 -4.11 -11.44 -7.76
CA TYR A 161 -3.77 -12.76 -7.30
C TYR A 161 -2.49 -13.25 -7.99
N TRP A 162 -1.55 -13.76 -7.21
CA TRP A 162 -0.32 -14.36 -7.71
C TRP A 162 -0.56 -15.84 -8.05
N ARG A 163 -1.11 -16.07 -9.23
CA ARG A 163 -1.51 -17.40 -9.69
C ARG A 163 -0.33 -18.33 -9.89
N GLU A 164 0.74 -17.83 -10.49
CA GLU A 164 1.98 -18.59 -10.71
C GLU A 164 3.15 -17.88 -10.04
N PHE A 165 3.63 -18.46 -8.96
CA PHE A 165 4.77 -17.90 -8.22
C PHE A 165 6.02 -17.83 -9.07
N SER A 166 6.66 -16.68 -9.08
CA SER A 166 7.98 -16.44 -9.64
C SER A 166 8.92 -15.88 -8.56
N PRO A 167 10.24 -16.07 -8.66
CA PRO A 167 11.17 -15.42 -7.76
C PRO A 167 11.04 -13.89 -7.85
N VAL A 168 11.00 -13.22 -6.68
CA VAL A 168 11.06 -11.77 -6.57
C VAL A 168 12.29 -11.35 -5.79
N HIS A 169 12.90 -10.24 -6.19
CA HIS A 169 14.13 -9.70 -5.61
C HIS A 169 14.24 -8.21 -5.93
N PRO A 170 15.08 -7.45 -5.25
CA PRO A 170 15.40 -6.09 -5.68
C PRO A 170 15.98 -6.11 -7.10
N ALA A 171 15.23 -5.65 -8.09
CA ALA A 171 15.63 -5.67 -9.50
C ALA A 171 16.25 -4.34 -9.96
N THR A 172 16.04 -3.28 -9.17
CA THR A 172 16.63 -1.95 -9.40
C THR A 172 17.32 -1.47 -8.13
N ALA A 173 18.10 -0.38 -8.25
CA ALA A 173 18.71 0.27 -7.10
C ALA A 173 17.71 1.04 -6.21
N GLU A 174 16.44 1.12 -6.61
CA GLU A 174 15.40 1.81 -5.86
C GLU A 174 14.93 1.04 -4.63
N SER A 175 15.01 -0.29 -4.67
CA SER A 175 14.65 -1.17 -3.57
C SER A 175 15.87 -1.97 -3.13
N ASP A 176 16.06 -2.14 -1.83
CA ASP A 176 17.11 -2.98 -1.25
C ASP A 176 16.58 -4.27 -0.61
N TRP A 177 15.24 -4.37 -0.50
CA TRP A 177 14.56 -5.55 -0.03
C TRP A 177 13.21 -5.72 -0.73
N VAL A 178 12.92 -6.94 -1.20
CA VAL A 178 11.64 -7.35 -1.82
C VAL A 178 11.32 -8.75 -1.37
N ARG A 179 10.13 -8.96 -0.80
CA ARG A 179 9.70 -10.31 -0.37
C ARG A 179 8.18 -10.47 -0.34
N PRO A 180 7.68 -11.70 -0.55
CA PRO A 180 6.36 -12.09 -0.09
C PRO A 180 6.37 -12.21 1.44
N VAL A 181 5.51 -11.46 2.10
CA VAL A 181 5.35 -11.44 3.56
C VAL A 181 4.08 -12.19 3.93
N LEU A 182 4.16 -13.10 4.88
CA LEU A 182 3.00 -13.89 5.33
C LEU A 182 1.94 -12.99 5.97
N LEU A 183 0.71 -13.06 5.48
CA LEU A 183 -0.42 -12.28 6.01
C LEU A 183 -0.67 -12.58 7.49
N ARG A 184 -0.55 -13.85 7.91
CA ARG A 184 -0.72 -14.25 9.32
C ARG A 184 0.27 -13.56 10.27
N LYS A 185 1.48 -13.19 9.80
CA LYS A 185 2.43 -12.41 10.61
C LYS A 185 1.99 -10.97 10.74
N ILE A 186 1.55 -10.36 9.63
CA ILE A 186 1.06 -8.97 9.62
C ILE A 186 -0.18 -8.82 10.50
N LEU A 187 -1.08 -9.80 10.48
CA LEU A 187 -2.32 -9.80 11.25
C LEU A 187 -2.12 -10.06 12.73
N HIS A 188 -1.04 -10.73 13.11
CA HIS A 188 -0.84 -11.13 14.49
C HIS A 188 -0.73 -9.90 15.41
N PRO A 189 -1.46 -9.83 16.53
CA PRO A 189 -1.53 -8.67 17.42
C PRO A 189 -0.19 -8.14 17.92
N ASP A 190 0.80 -9.02 18.12
CA ASP A 190 2.13 -8.63 18.61
C ASP A 190 2.89 -7.74 17.62
N TYR A 191 2.58 -7.84 16.32
CA TYR A 191 3.24 -7.08 15.24
C TYR A 191 2.44 -5.86 14.80
N ARG A 192 1.32 -5.54 15.48
CA ARG A 192 0.49 -4.36 15.21
C ARG A 192 0.62 -3.38 16.37
N PHE A 193 0.73 -2.09 16.05
CA PHE A 193 0.84 -1.03 17.04
C PHE A 193 0.44 0.32 16.46
N THR A 194 0.23 1.28 17.35
CA THR A 194 -0.01 2.68 16.98
C THR A 194 1.30 3.45 17.04
N LEU A 195 1.59 4.23 16.00
CA LEU A 195 2.64 5.25 16.02
C LEU A 195 2.02 6.59 16.37
N GLY A 196 2.64 7.31 17.31
CA GLY A 196 2.21 8.63 17.73
C GLY A 196 3.30 9.69 17.51
N PHE A 197 2.88 10.89 17.10
CA PHE A 197 3.71 12.08 17.08
C PHE A 197 2.84 13.31 17.26
N ALA A 198 3.05 14.08 18.32
CA ALA A 198 2.16 15.16 18.77
C ALA A 198 0.71 14.67 18.87
N GLU A 199 -0.22 15.27 18.14
CA GLU A 199 -1.63 14.83 18.12
C GLU A 199 -1.94 13.79 17.04
N TRP A 200 -0.96 13.50 16.18
CA TRP A 200 -1.15 12.50 15.11
C TRP A 200 -0.92 11.09 15.62
N LYS A 201 -1.81 10.21 15.21
CA LYS A 201 -1.68 8.76 15.44
C LYS A 201 -1.95 8.01 14.15
N GLY A 202 -1.22 6.93 13.93
CA GLY A 202 -1.38 6.07 12.75
C GLY A 202 -1.04 4.62 13.05
N LEU A 203 -1.74 3.71 12.38
CA LEU A 203 -1.47 2.28 12.45
C LEU A 203 -0.10 1.96 11.83
N ALA A 204 0.60 1.01 12.42
CA ALA A 204 1.83 0.43 11.91
C ALA A 204 1.91 -1.07 12.14
N PHE A 205 2.77 -1.72 11.35
CA PHE A 205 3.09 -3.13 11.46
C PHE A 205 4.60 -3.33 11.57
N ASP A 206 5.03 -4.27 12.40
CA ASP A 206 6.40 -4.79 12.36
C ASP A 206 6.49 -5.86 11.29
N VAL A 207 7.34 -5.62 10.30
CA VAL A 207 7.65 -6.56 9.24
C VAL A 207 9.15 -6.89 9.29
N GLU A 208 9.50 -7.95 9.98
CA GLU A 208 10.90 -8.41 10.12
C GLU A 208 11.84 -7.35 10.74
N GLY A 209 11.32 -6.54 11.68
CA GLY A 209 12.05 -5.46 12.33
C GLY A 209 12.09 -4.15 11.52
N MET A 210 11.40 -4.10 10.39
CA MET A 210 11.07 -2.88 9.66
C MET A 210 9.65 -2.44 10.01
N VAL A 211 9.41 -1.14 9.99
CA VAL A 211 8.11 -0.53 10.27
C VAL A 211 7.39 -0.22 8.97
N LEU A 212 6.26 -0.89 8.76
CA LEU A 212 5.31 -0.56 7.71
C LEU A 212 4.28 0.41 8.28
N TRP A 213 4.19 1.63 7.74
CA TRP A 213 3.33 2.69 8.25
C TRP A 213 2.80 3.59 7.12
N GLY A 214 2.01 4.61 7.47
CA GLY A 214 1.52 5.60 6.52
C GLY A 214 0.55 5.03 5.49
N PHE A 215 0.69 5.46 4.22
CA PHE A 215 -0.18 5.05 3.12
C PHE A 215 -0.30 3.53 3.00
N THR A 216 0.82 2.83 2.95
CA THR A 216 0.86 1.38 2.72
C THR A 216 0.18 0.61 3.85
N ALA A 217 0.44 0.99 5.11
CA ALA A 217 -0.20 0.37 6.27
C ALA A 217 -1.72 0.59 6.27
N ASN A 218 -2.17 1.79 5.98
CA ASN A 218 -3.60 2.11 5.95
C ASN A 218 -4.34 1.37 4.83
N VAL A 219 -3.76 1.30 3.63
CA VAL A 219 -4.33 0.53 2.51
C VAL A 219 -4.39 -0.96 2.86
N LEU A 220 -3.31 -1.50 3.45
CA LEU A 220 -3.28 -2.90 3.87
C LEU A 220 -4.35 -3.20 4.92
N ASP A 221 -4.47 -2.37 5.96
CA ASP A 221 -5.48 -2.55 7.00
C ASP A 221 -6.91 -2.46 6.44
N ALA A 222 -7.18 -1.53 5.53
CA ALA A 222 -8.46 -1.44 4.84
C ALA A 222 -8.78 -2.73 4.08
N LEU A 223 -7.80 -3.30 3.36
CA LEU A 223 -7.95 -4.57 2.66
C LEU A 223 -8.27 -5.72 3.61
N LEU A 224 -7.52 -5.82 4.72
CA LEU A 224 -7.73 -6.86 5.73
C LEU A 224 -9.14 -6.78 6.32
N ARG A 225 -9.63 -5.56 6.60
CA ARG A 225 -11.01 -5.32 7.06
C ARG A 225 -12.05 -5.72 6.02
N LEU A 226 -11.88 -5.31 4.76
CA LEU A 226 -12.78 -5.65 3.65
C LEU A 226 -12.87 -7.17 3.43
N ALA A 227 -11.74 -7.85 3.51
CA ALA A 227 -11.67 -9.30 3.41
C ALA A 227 -12.30 -10.02 4.62
N GLY A 228 -12.45 -9.34 5.75
CA GLY A 228 -12.85 -9.93 7.03
C GLY A 228 -11.76 -10.78 7.66
N TRP A 229 -10.50 -10.41 7.43
CA TRP A 229 -9.29 -11.09 7.96
C TRP A 229 -8.70 -10.35 9.17
N THR A 230 -9.52 -9.62 9.90
CA THR A 230 -9.05 -8.86 11.06
C THR A 230 -8.96 -9.73 12.30
N GLU A 231 -7.91 -9.50 13.09
CA GLU A 231 -7.78 -9.98 14.46
C GLU A 231 -7.81 -8.78 15.41
N ASP A 232 -8.36 -8.97 16.61
CA ASP A 232 -8.34 -7.93 17.64
C ASP A 232 -6.89 -7.68 18.09
N TRP A 233 -6.49 -6.43 18.19
CA TRP A 233 -5.18 -6.02 18.65
C TRP A 233 -5.30 -4.81 19.59
N ASP A 234 -4.24 -4.56 20.37
CA ASP A 234 -4.22 -3.48 21.34
C ASP A 234 -3.87 -2.14 20.65
N GLU A 235 -4.91 -1.35 20.31
CA GLU A 235 -4.76 -0.04 19.71
C GLU A 235 -4.11 1.00 20.63
N GLU A 236 -4.14 0.76 21.96
CA GLU A 236 -3.48 1.59 22.97
C GLU A 236 -1.98 1.32 23.07
N LYS A 237 -1.47 0.26 22.40
CA LYS A 237 -0.04 -0.01 22.26
C LYS A 237 0.60 1.04 21.36
N GLU A 238 0.95 2.18 21.93
CA GLU A 238 1.47 3.35 21.22
C GLU A 238 2.97 3.49 21.41
N PHE A 239 3.67 3.81 20.32
CA PHE A 239 5.09 4.10 20.29
C PHE A 239 5.37 5.44 19.61
N ASP A 240 6.41 6.16 20.08
CA ASP A 240 6.88 7.38 19.45
C ASP A 240 7.40 7.10 18.02
N LEU A 241 6.90 7.82 17.04
CA LEU A 241 7.21 7.66 15.62
C LEU A 241 8.72 7.72 15.36
N PHE A 242 9.39 8.76 15.85
CA PHE A 242 10.81 8.99 15.54
C PHE A 242 11.71 7.94 16.17
N ARG A 243 11.47 7.67 17.46
CA ARG A 243 12.24 6.67 18.19
C ARG A 243 12.05 5.29 17.60
N THR A 244 10.85 4.94 17.17
CA THR A 244 10.56 3.64 16.57
C THR A 244 11.25 3.48 15.23
N LEU A 245 11.20 4.51 14.37
CA LEU A 245 11.89 4.48 13.08
C LEU A 245 13.41 4.47 13.24
N GLU A 246 13.97 5.23 14.18
CA GLU A 246 15.41 5.24 14.49
C GLU A 246 15.91 3.86 14.96
N GLN A 247 15.09 3.11 15.69
CA GLN A 247 15.40 1.78 16.20
C GLN A 247 15.08 0.65 15.20
N SER A 248 14.36 0.96 14.15
CA SER A 248 13.94 0.00 13.13
C SER A 248 15.06 -0.27 12.12
N ARG A 249 14.84 -1.31 11.32
CA ARG A 249 15.71 -1.63 10.18
C ARG A 249 15.42 -0.79 8.94
N ASN A 250 14.43 0.11 8.99
CA ASN A 250 14.10 0.99 7.87
C ASN A 250 15.26 1.91 7.50
N SER A 251 16.05 2.35 8.48
CA SER A 251 17.04 3.41 8.27
C SER A 251 16.41 4.67 7.65
N GLU A 252 15.13 4.90 7.96
CA GLU A 252 14.34 5.99 7.42
C GLU A 252 14.74 7.30 8.06
N SER A 253 15.18 8.27 7.24
CA SER A 253 15.47 9.63 7.69
C SER A 253 14.24 10.49 7.50
N LEU A 254 13.50 10.75 8.56
CA LEU A 254 12.43 11.73 8.55
C LEU A 254 13.03 13.14 8.65
N THR A 255 13.26 13.81 7.51
CA THR A 255 13.53 15.24 7.48
C THR A 255 12.20 15.98 7.50
N PHE A 256 11.73 16.32 8.70
CA PHE A 256 10.60 17.25 8.80
C PHE A 256 11.12 18.67 8.54
N ARG A 257 10.75 19.20 7.38
CA ARG A 257 10.67 20.66 7.22
C ARG A 257 9.40 21.11 7.95
N GLU A 258 9.35 22.36 8.43
CA GLU A 258 8.14 22.90 9.09
C GLU A 258 6.87 22.68 8.27
N ASP A 259 7.00 22.66 6.94
CA ASP A 259 5.94 22.41 5.96
C ASP A 259 5.51 20.91 5.88
N ASN A 260 6.20 20.01 6.56
CA ASN A 260 6.01 18.53 6.51
C ASN A 260 5.41 17.94 7.79
N LEU A 261 5.07 18.79 8.77
CA LEU A 261 4.37 18.32 9.97
C LEU A 261 2.93 17.95 9.62
N PRO A 262 2.39 16.86 10.18
CA PRO A 262 0.96 16.60 10.07
C PRO A 262 0.16 17.80 10.61
N PRO A 263 -1.04 18.08 10.11
CA PRO A 263 -1.87 19.17 10.60
C PRO A 263 -2.02 19.10 12.12
N GLY A 264 -1.61 20.17 12.83
CA GLY A 264 -1.65 20.24 14.29
C GLY A 264 -0.35 19.90 15.02
N ALA A 265 0.67 19.38 14.37
CA ALA A 265 1.96 19.09 14.99
C ALA A 265 2.87 20.33 14.99
N THR A 266 3.20 20.84 16.18
CA THR A 266 4.26 21.85 16.39
C THR A 266 5.55 21.14 16.81
N ASP A 267 6.70 21.50 16.19
CA ASP A 267 8.00 20.93 16.58
C ASP A 267 8.36 21.38 18.01
N SER A 268 8.11 20.49 18.97
CA SER A 268 8.44 20.73 20.39
C SER A 268 9.95 20.77 20.68
N ARG A 269 10.83 20.50 19.70
CA ARG A 269 12.30 20.53 19.87
C ARG A 269 12.91 21.93 19.78
N ARG A 270 12.12 22.99 19.53
CA ARG A 270 12.60 24.39 19.50
C ARG A 270 12.67 25.06 20.89
N VAL A 271 12.44 24.38 21.99
CA VAL A 271 12.40 25.01 23.34
C VAL A 271 13.68 24.82 24.16
N GLU A 272 14.74 24.24 23.61
CA GLU A 272 16.04 24.17 24.30
C GLU A 272 17.17 24.72 23.39
N ASN A 273 17.33 26.04 23.42
CA ASN A 273 18.59 26.76 23.23
C ASN A 273 18.57 28.08 24.03
#